data_7ad78d5b6fdda85c48b397d2438285f8
#
_entry.id   7ad78d5b6fdda85c48b397d2438285f8
#
_cell.length_a   1.000
_cell.length_b   1.000
_cell.length_c   1.000
_cell.angle_alpha   90.00
_cell.angle_beta   90.00
_cell.angle_gamma   90.00
#
_symmetry.space_group_name_H-M   'P 1'
#
loop_
_entity.id
_entity.type
_entity.pdbx_description
1 polymer ?
#
loop_
_entity_poly.entity_id
_entity_poly.type
_entity_poly.pdbx_seq_one_letter_code
_entity_poly.pdbx_strand_id
1 'polypeptide(L)'
;MSWLSSSDWQAVFLSLKVAGWATLLSLPPGLFVAYALARWRFPGRSLVNGLVHLPLILPPVVTGYLLLIGFAPNGVIGAALARVGITVAFSWRGAALAAGIMAFPLMVRAIRLAIEAVDPKLEQAASTLGASRIASFATITLPLILPGILAGAITAFAKAMGEFGATITFVSNIPGQTQTLPLAIYSQLQVPGGEVEAARLVVISVTLALGALLVSEWLARRIAARIAGQH
;
A
#
# COMPACT_ATOMS: atom_id res chain seq x y z
N MET A 1 -17.53 -17.12 26.87
CA MET A 1 -17.59 -15.85 26.12
C MET A 1 -16.34 -15.76 25.27
N SER A 2 -16.47 -15.72 23.95
CA SER A 2 -15.32 -15.52 23.06
C SER A 2 -14.71 -14.15 23.35
N TRP A 3 -13.39 -14.05 23.48
CA TRP A 3 -12.66 -12.80 23.76
C TRP A 3 -12.90 -11.73 22.69
N LEU A 4 -13.26 -12.16 21.47
CA LEU A 4 -13.61 -11.33 20.32
C LEU A 4 -15.04 -11.63 19.87
N SER A 5 -15.76 -10.59 19.48
CA SER A 5 -17.05 -10.69 18.84
C SER A 5 -16.92 -11.08 17.36
N SER A 6 -18.01 -11.50 16.73
CA SER A 6 -18.04 -11.77 15.29
C SER A 6 -17.75 -10.53 14.46
N SER A 7 -18.15 -9.34 14.91
CA SER A 7 -17.86 -8.05 14.30
C SER A 7 -16.37 -7.70 14.35
N ASP A 8 -15.69 -8.02 15.45
CA ASP A 8 -14.26 -7.78 15.60
C ASP A 8 -13.44 -8.60 14.59
N TRP A 9 -13.80 -9.88 14.45
CA TRP A 9 -13.19 -10.75 13.43
C TRP A 9 -13.43 -10.26 12.00
N GLN A 10 -14.64 -9.74 11.72
CA GLN A 10 -14.93 -9.14 10.40
C GLN A 10 -14.03 -7.92 10.14
N ALA A 11 -13.85 -7.03 11.13
CA ALA A 11 -12.99 -5.86 11.00
C ALA A 11 -11.50 -6.25 10.79
N VAL A 12 -11.02 -7.27 11.52
CA VAL A 12 -9.66 -7.82 11.34
C VAL A 12 -9.48 -8.36 9.91
N PHE A 13 -10.38 -9.25 9.48
CA PHE A 13 -10.28 -9.87 8.15
C PHE A 13 -10.40 -8.83 7.04
N LEU A 14 -11.30 -7.85 7.20
CA LEU A 14 -11.47 -6.78 6.23
C LEU A 14 -10.22 -5.89 6.14
N SER A 15 -9.58 -5.56 7.27
CA SER A 15 -8.34 -4.80 7.27
C SER A 15 -7.21 -5.54 6.55
N LEU A 16 -7.04 -6.83 6.81
CA LEU A 16 -6.05 -7.66 6.11
C LEU A 16 -6.33 -7.73 4.61
N LYS A 17 -7.60 -7.92 4.24
CA LYS A 17 -8.04 -7.95 2.84
C LYS A 17 -7.78 -6.62 2.15
N VAL A 18 -8.16 -5.50 2.76
CA VAL A 18 -7.97 -4.15 2.23
C VAL A 18 -6.49 -3.85 2.06
N ALA A 19 -5.67 -4.06 3.09
CA ALA A 19 -4.24 -3.80 3.03
C ALA A 19 -3.52 -4.73 2.04
N GLY A 20 -3.89 -6.00 1.97
CA GLY A 20 -3.36 -6.96 1.01
C GLY A 20 -3.62 -6.52 -0.44
N TRP A 21 -4.88 -6.23 -0.78
CA TRP A 21 -5.24 -5.76 -2.12
C TRP A 21 -4.64 -4.39 -2.45
N ALA A 22 -4.64 -3.44 -1.50
CA ALA A 22 -3.99 -2.16 -1.65
C ALA A 22 -2.51 -2.30 -2.04
N THR A 23 -1.78 -3.17 -1.34
CA THR A 23 -0.36 -3.43 -1.59
C THR A 23 -0.14 -4.13 -2.92
N LEU A 24 -0.86 -5.22 -3.18
CA LEU A 24 -0.69 -6.03 -4.41
C LEU A 24 -0.99 -5.22 -5.67
N LEU A 25 -2.08 -4.45 -5.67
CA LEU A 25 -2.45 -3.64 -6.84
C LEU A 25 -1.55 -2.41 -7.02
N SER A 26 -0.98 -1.89 -5.94
CA SER A 26 -0.04 -0.76 -6.00
C SER A 26 1.37 -1.18 -6.42
N LEU A 27 1.75 -2.46 -6.27
CA LEU A 27 3.12 -2.92 -6.49
C LEU A 27 3.59 -2.78 -7.96
N PRO A 28 2.83 -3.23 -8.99
CA PRO A 28 3.28 -3.07 -10.38
C PRO A 28 3.43 -1.60 -10.79
N PRO A 29 2.44 -0.70 -10.60
CA PRO A 29 2.61 0.70 -10.93
C PRO A 29 3.67 1.37 -10.04
N GLY A 30 3.82 0.96 -8.77
CA GLY A 30 4.85 1.47 -7.87
C GLY A 30 6.26 1.14 -8.35
N LEU A 31 6.51 -0.10 -8.79
CA LEU A 31 7.77 -0.53 -9.38
C LEU A 31 8.08 0.26 -10.67
N PHE A 32 7.08 0.40 -11.56
CA PHE A 32 7.22 1.16 -12.79
C PHE A 32 7.58 2.63 -12.53
N VAL A 33 6.83 3.30 -11.65
CA VAL A 33 7.06 4.71 -11.30
C VAL A 33 8.41 4.89 -10.60
N ALA A 34 8.77 3.99 -9.68
CA ALA A 34 10.06 4.01 -9.00
C ALA A 34 11.22 3.87 -10.00
N TYR A 35 11.10 2.94 -10.96
CA TYR A 35 12.11 2.76 -12.01
C TYR A 35 12.22 3.98 -12.93
N ALA A 36 11.09 4.52 -13.38
CA ALA A 36 11.06 5.73 -14.20
C ALA A 36 11.71 6.92 -13.48
N LEU A 37 11.38 7.11 -12.20
CA LEU A 37 11.96 8.17 -11.39
C LEU A 37 13.43 7.93 -11.03
N ALA A 38 13.91 6.69 -10.98
CA ALA A 38 15.33 6.38 -10.70
C ALA A 38 16.21 6.53 -11.95
N ARG A 39 15.78 5.96 -13.08
CA ARG A 39 16.64 5.75 -14.26
C ARG A 39 16.37 6.69 -15.43
N TRP A 40 15.12 7.18 -15.58
CA TRP A 40 14.78 7.98 -16.75
C TRP A 40 14.98 9.48 -16.50
N ARG A 41 15.41 10.17 -17.56
CA ARG A 41 15.47 11.64 -17.63
C ARG A 41 14.39 12.11 -18.61
N PHE A 42 13.34 12.72 -18.11
CA PHE A 42 12.24 13.25 -18.91
C PHE A 42 11.75 14.60 -18.36
N PRO A 43 11.23 15.49 -19.23
CA PRO A 43 10.62 16.73 -18.78
C PRO A 43 9.41 16.40 -17.87
N GLY A 44 9.24 17.16 -16.78
CA GLY A 44 8.14 16.89 -15.82
C GLY A 44 8.45 15.84 -14.74
N ARG A 45 9.67 15.26 -14.68
CA ARG A 45 10.07 14.30 -13.63
C ARG A 45 9.78 14.82 -12.22
N SER A 46 10.08 16.09 -11.95
CA SER A 46 9.81 16.71 -10.64
C SER A 46 8.32 16.81 -10.35
N LEU A 47 7.50 17.10 -11.36
CA LEU A 47 6.04 17.12 -11.21
C LEU A 47 5.48 15.72 -10.90
N VAL A 48 5.92 14.70 -11.64
CA VAL A 48 5.52 13.29 -11.36
C VAL A 48 5.94 12.90 -9.95
N ASN A 49 7.17 13.23 -9.54
CA ASN A 49 7.64 12.98 -8.18
C ASN A 49 6.78 13.71 -7.14
N GLY A 50 6.42 14.96 -7.38
CA GLY A 50 5.50 15.73 -6.52
C GLY A 50 4.12 15.10 -6.42
N LEU A 51 3.52 14.71 -7.55
CA LEU A 51 2.21 14.07 -7.59
C LEU A 51 2.20 12.72 -6.85
N VAL A 52 3.25 11.92 -7.00
CA VAL A 52 3.39 10.66 -6.28
C VAL A 52 3.44 10.88 -4.77
N HIS A 53 4.10 11.93 -4.30
CA HIS A 53 4.25 12.21 -2.87
C HIS A 53 3.14 13.09 -2.29
N LEU A 54 2.27 13.64 -3.13
CA LEU A 54 1.16 14.51 -2.72
C LEU A 54 0.26 13.91 -1.62
N PRO A 55 -0.12 12.61 -1.67
CA PRO A 55 -0.94 12.00 -0.62
C PRO A 55 -0.32 12.01 0.78
N LEU A 56 1.00 12.09 0.91
CA LEU A 56 1.68 12.22 2.21
C LEU A 56 1.62 13.62 2.79
N ILE A 57 1.46 14.63 1.94
CA ILE A 57 1.46 16.05 2.33
C ILE A 57 0.03 16.51 2.63
N LEU A 58 -0.93 16.03 1.85
CA LEU A 58 -2.33 16.34 2.03
C LEU A 58 -2.89 15.67 3.31
N PRO A 59 -3.78 16.36 4.03
CA PRO A 59 -4.56 15.69 5.08
C PRO A 59 -5.29 14.47 4.49
N PRO A 60 -5.27 13.30 5.13
CA PRO A 60 -5.90 12.07 4.61
C PRO A 60 -7.38 12.26 4.25
N VAL A 61 -8.10 13.07 5.03
CA VAL A 61 -9.52 13.41 4.78
C VAL A 61 -9.70 14.11 3.43
N VAL A 62 -8.76 15.00 3.05
CA VAL A 62 -8.79 15.69 1.74
C VAL A 62 -8.61 14.69 0.60
N THR A 63 -7.67 13.78 0.73
CA THR A 63 -7.46 12.71 -0.26
C THR A 63 -8.73 11.85 -0.39
N GLY A 64 -9.34 11.45 0.72
CA GLY A 64 -10.59 10.69 0.73
C GLY A 64 -11.74 11.45 0.05
N TYR A 65 -11.85 12.75 0.29
CA TYR A 65 -12.87 13.61 -0.34
C TYR A 65 -12.68 13.74 -1.86
N LEU A 66 -11.43 13.93 -2.31
CA LEU A 66 -11.13 13.96 -3.75
C LEU A 66 -11.47 12.63 -4.43
N LEU A 67 -11.18 11.50 -3.76
CA LEU A 67 -11.58 10.18 -4.24
C LEU A 67 -13.11 10.04 -4.30
N LEU A 68 -13.81 10.53 -3.29
CA LEU A 68 -15.28 10.51 -3.26
C LEU A 68 -15.87 11.28 -4.45
N ILE A 69 -15.40 12.50 -4.71
CA ILE A 69 -15.87 13.29 -5.88
C ILE A 69 -15.57 12.55 -7.19
N GLY A 70 -14.39 11.96 -7.34
CA GLY A 70 -13.99 11.29 -8.58
C GLY A 70 -14.72 9.97 -8.82
N PHE A 71 -14.92 9.16 -7.76
CA PHE A 71 -15.42 7.79 -7.85
C PHE A 71 -16.87 7.60 -7.36
N ALA A 72 -17.54 8.66 -6.88
CA ALA A 72 -18.99 8.60 -6.63
C ALA A 72 -19.75 8.23 -7.91
N PRO A 73 -20.94 7.63 -7.81
CA PRO A 73 -21.74 7.23 -8.99
C PRO A 73 -21.95 8.34 -10.00
N ASN A 74 -22.02 9.59 -9.53
CA ASN A 74 -22.16 10.81 -10.36
C ASN A 74 -20.82 11.47 -10.69
N GLY A 75 -19.69 10.94 -10.20
CA GLY A 75 -18.35 11.44 -10.48
C GLY A 75 -17.84 10.99 -11.85
N VAL A 76 -16.82 11.68 -12.37
CA VAL A 76 -16.28 11.42 -13.72
C VAL A 76 -15.84 9.96 -13.90
N ILE A 77 -15.10 9.41 -12.94
CA ILE A 77 -14.60 8.02 -12.99
C ILE A 77 -15.70 7.06 -12.55
N GLY A 78 -16.43 7.40 -11.47
CA GLY A 78 -17.50 6.57 -10.92
C GLY A 78 -18.62 6.29 -11.92
N ALA A 79 -19.06 7.29 -12.68
CA ALA A 79 -20.06 7.12 -13.72
C ALA A 79 -19.60 6.19 -14.86
N ALA A 80 -18.32 6.24 -15.23
CA ALA A 80 -17.75 5.32 -16.22
C ALA A 80 -17.69 3.88 -15.70
N LEU A 81 -17.28 3.69 -14.45
CA LEU A 81 -17.23 2.36 -13.81
C LEU A 81 -18.62 1.78 -13.54
N ALA A 82 -19.59 2.61 -13.21
CA ALA A 82 -20.99 2.19 -13.01
C ALA A 82 -21.60 1.57 -14.28
N ARG A 83 -21.20 2.02 -15.48
CA ARG A 83 -21.66 1.45 -16.76
C ARG A 83 -21.25 -0.01 -16.96
N VAL A 84 -20.13 -0.43 -16.30
CA VAL A 84 -19.64 -1.82 -16.32
C VAL A 84 -19.96 -2.56 -15.02
N GLY A 85 -20.88 -2.02 -14.20
CA GLY A 85 -21.34 -2.65 -12.97
C GLY A 85 -20.34 -2.61 -11.80
N ILE A 86 -19.32 -1.74 -11.87
CA ILE A 86 -18.31 -1.61 -10.83
C ILE A 86 -18.59 -0.36 -9.98
N THR A 87 -18.88 -0.57 -8.70
CA THR A 87 -18.97 0.50 -7.71
C THR A 87 -17.75 0.45 -6.79
N VAL A 88 -17.06 1.58 -6.65
CA VAL A 88 -15.86 1.71 -5.81
C VAL A 88 -16.18 2.46 -4.52
N ALA A 89 -16.86 3.60 -4.60
CA ALA A 89 -17.31 4.34 -3.42
C ALA A 89 -18.18 3.47 -2.51
N PHE A 90 -18.07 3.67 -1.19
CA PHE A 90 -18.82 2.93 -0.16
C PHE A 90 -18.64 1.40 -0.21
N SER A 91 -17.48 0.92 -0.67
CA SER A 91 -17.16 -0.50 -0.76
C SER A 91 -15.76 -0.80 -0.23
N TRP A 92 -15.48 -2.06 0.09
CA TRP A 92 -14.14 -2.49 0.48
C TRP A 92 -13.09 -2.25 -0.62
N ARG A 93 -13.52 -2.24 -1.90
CA ARG A 93 -12.63 -1.89 -3.05
C ARG A 93 -12.18 -0.44 -2.97
N GLY A 94 -13.10 0.45 -2.58
CA GLY A 94 -12.78 1.85 -2.32
C GLY A 94 -11.85 2.02 -1.13
N ALA A 95 -12.07 1.27 -0.06
CA ALA A 95 -11.13 1.25 1.07
C ALA A 95 -9.73 0.82 0.63
N ALA A 96 -9.61 -0.23 -0.21
CA ALA A 96 -8.34 -0.68 -0.75
C ALA A 96 -7.68 0.36 -1.67
N LEU A 97 -8.48 1.04 -2.50
CA LEU A 97 -7.99 2.14 -3.34
C LEU A 97 -7.45 3.31 -2.50
N ALA A 98 -8.22 3.77 -1.50
CA ALA A 98 -7.79 4.85 -0.61
C ALA A 98 -6.51 4.49 0.14
N ALA A 99 -6.48 3.30 0.76
CA ALA A 99 -5.32 2.82 1.48
C ALA A 99 -4.09 2.66 0.56
N GLY A 100 -4.30 2.17 -0.67
CA GLY A 100 -3.26 2.04 -1.68
C GLY A 100 -2.66 3.40 -2.08
N ILE A 101 -3.49 4.39 -2.36
CA ILE A 101 -3.05 5.76 -2.70
C ILE A 101 -2.26 6.39 -1.56
N MET A 102 -2.72 6.22 -0.32
CA MET A 102 -2.02 6.75 0.87
C MET A 102 -0.69 6.04 1.15
N ALA A 103 -0.57 4.75 0.80
CA ALA A 103 0.64 3.95 0.98
C ALA A 103 1.62 4.05 -0.21
N PHE A 104 1.12 4.42 -1.39
CA PHE A 104 1.87 4.42 -2.65
C PHE A 104 3.20 5.17 -2.60
N PRO A 105 3.28 6.41 -2.05
CA PRO A 105 4.53 7.15 -1.99
C PRO A 105 5.63 6.43 -1.21
N LEU A 106 5.27 5.75 -0.10
CA LEU A 106 6.22 5.01 0.72
C LEU A 106 6.79 3.82 -0.04
N MET A 107 5.93 3.08 -0.76
CA MET A 107 6.35 1.99 -1.63
C MET A 107 7.30 2.47 -2.74
N VAL A 108 6.89 3.51 -3.48
CA VAL A 108 7.70 4.08 -4.56
C VAL A 108 9.05 4.55 -4.06
N ARG A 109 9.09 5.22 -2.90
CA ARG A 109 10.34 5.71 -2.30
C ARG A 109 11.28 4.58 -1.94
N ALA A 110 10.80 3.52 -1.29
CA ALA A 110 11.62 2.38 -0.89
C ALA A 110 12.20 1.64 -2.12
N ILE A 111 11.37 1.38 -3.12
CA ILE A 111 11.79 0.70 -4.35
C ILE A 111 12.77 1.58 -5.13
N ARG A 112 12.50 2.87 -5.24
CA ARG A 112 13.38 3.83 -5.93
C ARG A 112 14.76 3.88 -5.30
N LEU A 113 14.88 3.97 -3.97
CA LEU A 113 16.16 3.95 -3.27
C LEU A 113 16.95 2.66 -3.55
N ALA A 114 16.26 1.52 -3.60
CA ALA A 114 16.89 0.25 -3.96
C ALA A 114 17.41 0.25 -5.39
N ILE A 115 16.67 0.81 -6.35
CA ILE A 115 17.10 0.93 -7.75
C ILE A 115 18.29 1.89 -7.86
N GLU A 116 18.28 3.01 -7.15
CA GLU A 116 19.36 4.01 -7.16
C GLU A 116 20.66 3.45 -6.55
N ALA A 117 20.58 2.47 -5.65
CA ALA A 117 21.73 1.77 -5.04
C ALA A 117 22.41 0.77 -6.00
N VAL A 118 21.75 0.32 -7.06
CA VAL A 118 22.37 -0.57 -8.05
C VAL A 118 23.31 0.20 -8.96
N ASP A 119 24.58 -0.24 -9.05
CA ASP A 119 25.56 0.39 -9.94
C ASP A 119 25.11 0.26 -11.42
N PRO A 120 24.92 1.37 -12.13
CA PRO A 120 24.55 1.36 -13.55
C PRO A 120 25.53 0.61 -14.45
N LYS A 121 26.78 0.44 -14.03
CA LYS A 121 27.81 -0.29 -14.77
C LYS A 121 27.45 -1.77 -14.96
N LEU A 122 26.69 -2.35 -14.04
CA LEU A 122 26.22 -3.74 -14.17
C LEU A 122 25.26 -3.89 -15.37
N GLU A 123 24.33 -2.96 -15.53
CA GLU A 123 23.42 -2.92 -16.68
C GLU A 123 24.17 -2.63 -18.00
N GLN A 124 25.18 -1.76 -17.95
CA GLN A 124 26.04 -1.46 -19.10
C GLN A 124 26.86 -2.68 -19.52
N ALA A 125 27.49 -3.41 -18.59
CA ALA A 125 28.24 -4.62 -18.87
C ALA A 125 27.36 -5.71 -19.50
N ALA A 126 26.12 -5.92 -19.01
CA ALA A 126 25.19 -6.83 -19.65
C ALA A 126 24.84 -6.40 -21.10
N SER A 127 24.67 -5.12 -21.30
CA SER A 127 24.39 -4.55 -22.62
C SER A 127 25.54 -4.80 -23.62
N THR A 128 26.80 -4.71 -23.19
CA THR A 128 27.97 -5.04 -24.04
C THR A 128 28.05 -6.52 -24.38
N LEU A 129 27.47 -7.40 -23.56
CA LEU A 129 27.31 -8.84 -23.81
C LEU A 129 26.08 -9.19 -24.65
N GLY A 130 25.36 -8.17 -25.18
CA GLY A 130 24.20 -8.38 -26.04
C GLY A 130 22.87 -8.53 -25.32
N ALA A 131 22.81 -8.34 -24.00
CA ALA A 131 21.54 -8.41 -23.28
C ALA A 131 20.63 -7.22 -23.63
N SER A 132 19.35 -7.49 -23.93
CA SER A 132 18.35 -6.45 -24.12
C SER A 132 18.07 -5.73 -22.79
N ARG A 133 17.49 -4.52 -22.84
CA ARG A 133 17.12 -3.74 -21.62
C ARG A 133 16.22 -4.53 -20.69
N ILE A 134 15.27 -5.29 -21.24
CA ILE A 134 14.35 -6.11 -20.44
C ILE A 134 15.09 -7.29 -19.81
N ALA A 135 15.98 -7.96 -20.58
CA ALA A 135 16.80 -9.04 -20.06
C ALA A 135 17.74 -8.56 -18.95
N SER A 136 18.44 -7.43 -19.15
CA SER A 136 19.29 -6.80 -18.13
C SER A 136 18.50 -6.44 -16.87
N PHE A 137 17.32 -5.85 -17.01
CA PHE A 137 16.45 -5.56 -15.87
C PHE A 137 16.04 -6.85 -15.13
N ALA A 138 15.58 -7.87 -15.83
CA ALA A 138 15.05 -9.11 -15.23
C ALA A 138 16.14 -9.95 -14.56
N THR A 139 17.36 -9.98 -15.14
CA THR A 139 18.45 -10.86 -14.67
C THR A 139 19.42 -10.19 -13.71
N ILE A 140 19.54 -8.87 -13.74
CA ILE A 140 20.48 -8.12 -12.91
C ILE A 140 19.73 -7.21 -11.93
N THR A 141 18.99 -6.23 -12.47
CA THR A 141 18.40 -5.18 -11.62
C THR A 141 17.34 -5.74 -10.69
N LEU A 142 16.39 -6.52 -11.22
CA LEU A 142 15.25 -7.05 -10.45
C LEU A 142 15.69 -7.93 -9.26
N PRO A 143 16.62 -8.90 -9.40
CA PRO A 143 17.11 -9.65 -8.26
C PRO A 143 17.78 -8.77 -7.20
N LEU A 144 18.59 -7.80 -7.61
CA LEU A 144 19.32 -6.91 -6.69
C LEU A 144 18.38 -5.98 -5.91
N ILE A 145 17.29 -5.52 -6.53
CA ILE A 145 16.32 -4.63 -5.87
C ILE A 145 15.20 -5.40 -5.13
N LEU A 146 15.14 -6.72 -5.23
CA LEU A 146 14.09 -7.53 -4.61
C LEU A 146 13.91 -7.27 -3.11
N PRO A 147 14.99 -7.13 -2.30
CA PRO A 147 14.86 -6.74 -0.90
C PRO A 147 14.15 -5.39 -0.71
N GLY A 148 14.46 -4.41 -1.57
CA GLY A 148 13.81 -3.10 -1.56
C GLY A 148 12.34 -3.13 -1.99
N ILE A 149 12.00 -3.97 -2.96
CA ILE A 149 10.61 -4.20 -3.36
C ILE A 149 9.81 -4.77 -2.18
N LEU A 150 10.35 -5.77 -1.49
CA LEU A 150 9.71 -6.36 -0.32
C LEU A 150 9.57 -5.36 0.82
N ALA A 151 10.63 -4.62 1.13
CA ALA A 151 10.58 -3.56 2.14
C ALA A 151 9.51 -2.52 1.81
N GLY A 152 9.43 -2.09 0.55
CA GLY A 152 8.41 -1.17 0.05
C GLY A 152 6.99 -1.75 0.16
N ALA A 153 6.80 -3.00 -0.24
CA ALA A 153 5.50 -3.67 -0.17
C ALA A 153 5.00 -3.80 1.28
N ILE A 154 5.89 -4.14 2.21
CA ILE A 154 5.53 -4.33 3.60
C ILE A 154 5.29 -3.00 4.32
N THR A 155 6.10 -1.98 4.02
CA THR A 155 5.85 -0.62 4.52
C THR A 155 4.49 -0.11 4.03
N ALA A 156 4.16 -0.36 2.76
CA ALA A 156 2.85 0.00 2.20
C ALA A 156 1.71 -0.79 2.84
N PHE A 157 1.88 -2.10 3.08
CA PHE A 157 0.91 -2.92 3.79
C PHE A 157 0.66 -2.41 5.21
N ALA A 158 1.73 -2.13 5.97
CA ALA A 158 1.61 -1.61 7.33
C ALA A 158 0.90 -0.24 7.34
N LYS A 159 1.23 0.65 6.39
CA LYS A 159 0.54 1.94 6.25
C LYS A 159 -0.93 1.76 5.88
N ALA A 160 -1.25 0.84 4.97
CA ALA A 160 -2.62 0.54 4.55
C ALA A 160 -3.47 -0.06 5.68
N MET A 161 -2.88 -0.90 6.54
CA MET A 161 -3.54 -1.45 7.74
C MET A 161 -3.98 -0.38 8.74
N GLY A 162 -3.20 0.69 8.87
CA GLY A 162 -3.51 1.80 9.77
C GLY A 162 -4.24 2.98 9.10
N GLU A 163 -4.71 2.82 7.86
CA GLU A 163 -5.38 3.93 7.17
C GLU A 163 -6.79 4.15 7.72
N PHE A 164 -7.07 5.39 8.08
CA PHE A 164 -8.34 5.82 8.69
C PHE A 164 -8.96 7.00 7.94
N GLY A 165 -8.23 8.10 7.79
CA GLY A 165 -8.79 9.37 7.38
C GLY A 165 -9.32 9.40 5.95
N ALA A 166 -8.56 8.85 4.99
CA ALA A 166 -9.03 8.74 3.61
C ALA A 166 -10.14 7.69 3.48
N THR A 167 -10.05 6.62 4.24
CA THR A 167 -11.03 5.52 4.21
C THR A 167 -12.38 5.98 4.73
N ILE A 168 -12.45 6.62 5.91
CA ILE A 168 -13.73 7.06 6.49
C ILE A 168 -14.45 8.07 5.60
N THR A 169 -13.69 8.94 4.94
CA THR A 169 -14.26 9.97 4.07
C THR A 169 -14.76 9.42 2.74
N PHE A 170 -14.04 8.44 2.18
CA PHE A 170 -14.37 7.89 0.85
C PHE A 170 -15.41 6.77 0.89
N VAL A 171 -15.35 5.88 1.90
CA VAL A 171 -16.18 4.68 1.92
C VAL A 171 -17.08 4.59 3.14
N SER A 172 -17.03 5.58 4.05
CA SER A 172 -17.79 5.59 5.31
C SER A 172 -17.35 4.45 6.25
N ASN A 173 -18.14 4.20 7.29
CA ASN A 173 -17.89 3.20 8.33
C ASN A 173 -19.08 2.25 8.42
N ILE A 174 -19.16 1.29 7.49
CA ILE A 174 -20.30 0.35 7.37
C ILE A 174 -19.85 -1.00 7.92
N PRO A 175 -20.43 -1.49 9.06
CA PRO A 175 -20.12 -2.80 9.62
C PRO A 175 -20.24 -3.92 8.58
N GLY A 176 -19.26 -4.82 8.54
CA GLY A 176 -19.23 -5.94 7.60
C GLY A 176 -18.89 -5.59 6.14
N GLN A 177 -18.83 -4.30 5.77
CA GLN A 177 -18.56 -3.87 4.39
C GLN A 177 -17.29 -3.02 4.25
N THR A 178 -17.18 -1.95 5.04
CA THR A 178 -16.06 -1.00 4.96
C THR A 178 -15.37 -0.75 6.30
N GLN A 179 -15.91 -1.27 7.40
CA GLN A 179 -15.38 -1.09 8.75
C GLN A 179 -14.07 -1.87 8.93
N THR A 180 -12.95 -1.19 8.69
CA THR A 180 -11.62 -1.70 9.00
C THR A 180 -11.31 -1.58 10.50
N LEU A 181 -10.20 -2.19 10.98
CA LEU A 181 -9.79 -2.12 12.38
C LEU A 181 -9.71 -0.68 12.93
N PRO A 182 -9.07 0.31 12.25
CA PRO A 182 -9.09 1.68 12.73
C PRO A 182 -10.49 2.28 12.85
N LEU A 183 -11.38 1.95 11.90
CA LEU A 183 -12.78 2.40 11.94
C LEU A 183 -13.58 1.73 13.07
N ALA A 184 -13.35 0.43 13.32
CA ALA A 184 -13.96 -0.29 14.41
C ALA A 184 -13.51 0.26 15.78
N ILE A 185 -12.21 0.51 15.96
CA ILE A 185 -11.67 1.16 17.17
C ILE A 185 -12.33 2.53 17.39
N TYR A 186 -12.38 3.33 16.33
CA TYR A 186 -13.02 4.65 16.39
C TYR A 186 -14.49 4.55 16.80
N SER A 187 -15.24 3.60 16.25
CA SER A 187 -16.65 3.38 16.62
C SER A 187 -16.83 3.05 18.09
N GLN A 188 -15.98 2.17 18.63
CA GLN A 188 -16.06 1.79 20.06
C GLN A 188 -15.76 2.97 20.99
N LEU A 189 -14.84 3.85 20.61
CA LEU A 189 -14.52 5.06 21.37
C LEU A 189 -15.65 6.10 21.37
N GLN A 190 -16.62 6.01 20.46
CA GLN A 190 -17.80 6.89 20.43
C GLN A 190 -18.96 6.36 21.30
N VAL A 191 -18.86 5.13 21.82
CA VAL A 191 -19.89 4.51 22.64
C VAL A 191 -19.47 4.61 24.11
N PRO A 192 -20.31 5.16 25.01
CA PRO A 192 -20.02 5.17 26.45
C PRO A 192 -19.77 3.74 26.97
N GLY A 193 -18.64 3.52 27.63
CA GLY A 193 -18.23 2.21 28.14
C GLY A 193 -17.57 1.28 27.10
N GLY A 194 -17.31 1.76 25.88
CA GLY A 194 -16.68 0.97 24.80
C GLY A 194 -15.14 0.93 24.86
N GLU A 195 -14.52 1.50 25.92
CA GLU A 195 -13.06 1.61 26.03
C GLU A 195 -12.38 0.22 26.11
N VAL A 196 -13.02 -0.75 26.76
CA VAL A 196 -12.50 -2.12 26.91
C VAL A 196 -12.49 -2.84 25.57
N GLU A 197 -13.56 -2.71 24.79
CA GLU A 197 -13.70 -3.24 23.44
C GLU A 197 -12.68 -2.58 22.51
N ALA A 198 -12.55 -1.26 22.55
CA ALA A 198 -11.54 -0.52 21.81
C ALA A 198 -10.12 -1.00 22.14
N ALA A 199 -9.80 -1.17 23.43
CA ALA A 199 -8.48 -1.65 23.88
C ALA A 199 -8.14 -3.04 23.33
N ARG A 200 -9.13 -3.95 23.27
CA ARG A 200 -8.92 -5.29 22.65
C ARG A 200 -8.55 -5.17 21.17
N LEU A 201 -9.28 -4.36 20.40
CA LEU A 201 -8.99 -4.13 18.99
C LEU A 201 -7.63 -3.46 18.78
N VAL A 202 -7.24 -2.54 19.66
CA VAL A 202 -5.90 -1.91 19.66
C VAL A 202 -4.82 -2.97 19.87
N VAL A 203 -4.95 -3.86 20.85
CA VAL A 203 -3.98 -4.95 21.08
C VAL A 203 -3.83 -5.82 19.84
N ILE A 204 -4.93 -6.17 19.18
CA ILE A 204 -4.90 -6.94 17.93
C ILE A 204 -4.21 -6.16 16.83
N SER A 205 -4.54 -4.88 16.66
CA SER A 205 -3.92 -4.02 15.64
C SER A 205 -2.41 -3.91 15.83
N VAL A 206 -1.96 -3.70 17.06
CA VAL A 206 -0.52 -3.66 17.42
C VAL A 206 0.15 -5.01 17.16
N THR A 207 -0.50 -6.11 17.53
CA THR A 207 0.05 -7.47 17.32
C THR A 207 0.19 -7.78 15.83
N LEU A 208 -0.83 -7.43 15.02
CA LEU A 208 -0.77 -7.60 13.56
C LEU A 208 0.31 -6.73 12.92
N ALA A 209 0.42 -5.47 13.34
CA ALA A 209 1.44 -4.57 12.82
C ALA A 209 2.87 -5.03 13.16
N LEU A 210 3.10 -5.45 14.41
CA LEU A 210 4.38 -6.02 14.84
C LEU A 210 4.67 -7.34 14.11
N GLY A 211 3.68 -8.22 13.98
CA GLY A 211 3.80 -9.47 13.23
C GLY A 211 4.19 -9.22 11.78
N ALA A 212 3.52 -8.29 11.10
CA ALA A 212 3.84 -7.91 9.74
C ALA A 212 5.28 -7.36 9.62
N LEU A 213 5.70 -6.52 10.57
CA LEU A 213 7.06 -5.96 10.62
C LEU A 213 8.12 -7.04 10.81
N LEU A 214 7.91 -7.97 11.75
CA LEU A 214 8.85 -9.07 12.02
C LEU A 214 8.97 -10.04 10.83
N VAL A 215 7.84 -10.40 10.22
CA VAL A 215 7.83 -11.22 8.99
C VAL A 215 8.58 -10.52 7.87
N SER A 216 8.39 -9.22 7.73
CA SER A 216 9.11 -8.36 6.81
C SER A 216 10.62 -8.46 6.94
N GLU A 217 11.07 -8.15 8.13
CA GLU A 217 12.50 -8.14 8.44
C GLU A 217 13.13 -9.52 8.22
N TRP A 218 12.43 -10.57 8.63
CA TRP A 218 12.88 -11.93 8.41
C TRP A 218 12.99 -12.30 6.92
N LEU A 219 11.96 -11.93 6.11
CA LEU A 219 11.98 -12.16 4.66
C LEU A 219 13.12 -11.36 3.99
N ALA A 220 13.25 -10.09 4.35
CA ALA A 220 14.29 -9.23 3.79
C ALA A 220 15.69 -9.79 4.06
N ARG A 221 15.96 -10.23 5.31
CA ARG A 221 17.23 -10.87 5.68
C ARG A 221 17.46 -12.19 4.94
N ARG A 222 16.44 -13.05 4.82
CA ARG A 222 16.56 -14.32 4.07
C ARG A 222 16.90 -14.11 2.61
N ILE A 223 16.29 -13.15 1.96
CA ILE A 223 16.53 -12.87 0.56
C ILE A 223 17.91 -12.22 0.37
N ALA A 224 18.28 -11.26 1.22
CA ALA A 224 19.61 -10.66 1.19
C ALA A 224 20.70 -11.73 1.36
N ALA A 225 20.54 -12.68 2.29
CA ALA A 225 21.49 -13.77 2.50
C ALA A 225 21.62 -14.70 1.28
N ARG A 226 20.50 -15.00 0.59
CA ARG A 226 20.54 -15.80 -0.66
C ARG A 226 21.25 -15.08 -1.81
N ILE A 227 21.06 -13.77 -1.94
CA ILE A 227 21.69 -12.97 -2.99
C ILE A 227 23.21 -12.83 -2.70
N ALA A 228 23.58 -12.70 -1.44
CA ALA A 228 25.00 -12.60 -1.03
C ALA A 228 25.77 -13.94 -1.11
N GLY A 229 25.13 -15.07 -1.47
CA GLY A 229 25.77 -16.37 -1.57
C GLY A 229 26.20 -16.96 -0.21
N GLN A 230 25.66 -16.47 0.88
CA GLN A 230 25.87 -17.03 2.22
C GLN A 230 24.88 -18.18 2.43
N HIS A 231 25.38 -19.37 2.31
CA HIS A 231 24.68 -20.63 2.68
C HIS A 231 24.93 -20.97 4.14
#